data_96f164351d7ed25602dda0298ca1d822
#
_entry.id   96f164351d7ed25602dda0298ca1d822
#
_cell.length_a   1.000
_cell.length_b   1.000
_cell.length_c   1.000
_cell.angle_alpha   90.00
_cell.angle_beta   90.00
_cell.angle_gamma   90.00
#
_symmetry.space_group_name_H-M   'P 1'
#
loop_
_entity.id
_entity.type
_entity.pdbx_description
1 polymer ?
#
loop_
_entity_poly.entity_id
_entity_poly.type
_entity_poly.pdbx_seq_one_letter_code
_entity_poly.pdbx_strand_id
1 'polypeptide(L)'
;MTTIQHSGNDVIISFAGHLDTATSVEANLKISRELEKMVSIDSLTCDAMKLEYISSSGLRILLSLAKRHKDFRVINVQPQVYEVLETTGFTKIMTVERAMRRLSVEGCKLIGIGSVGKVYRLDGDTIIKVFREGTTMENVRREITLSKEAFVLGMPTAISFDIVKVVPSNQDEEERYGLIYELLKATTLGAYLKQHPEQIDECARKYADLFKQMHEIEVPEGGNIPSAVQHERQQIEHIRRYFPEESISMMLCILDSIPAGNQLLHLDLQTKNVMVQDGQLMLIDMGEVGYGHPLLDLGHSYSSMVSLIGDYEKTIGIPRELGQRFWNQAIEYYFEGLPAETIEERKKQIEVVSCIRNFSWLALSDSFPETVIEECKTMFDERVAQRFDYIKEVCKTFSNWTL
;
A
#
# COMPACT_ATOMS: atom_id res chain seq x y z
N MET A 1 -9.06 12.66 -35.91
CA MET A 1 -8.28 11.71 -36.76
C MET A 1 -8.20 10.36 -36.01
N THR A 2 -8.39 9.22 -36.73
CA THR A 2 -8.34 7.89 -36.14
C THR A 2 -7.16 7.11 -36.71
N THR A 3 -6.33 6.50 -35.84
CA THR A 3 -5.23 5.62 -36.25
C THR A 3 -5.44 4.23 -35.60
N ILE A 4 -4.94 3.18 -36.24
CA ILE A 4 -5.09 1.81 -35.80
C ILE A 4 -3.72 1.15 -35.89
N GLN A 5 -3.29 0.52 -34.81
CA GLN A 5 -2.02 -0.21 -34.70
C GLN A 5 -2.31 -1.64 -34.27
N HIS A 6 -1.48 -2.58 -34.73
CA HIS A 6 -1.57 -3.98 -34.39
C HIS A 6 -0.25 -4.48 -33.82
N SER A 7 -0.33 -5.29 -32.78
CA SER A 7 0.80 -6.05 -32.21
C SER A 7 0.34 -7.50 -32.02
N GLY A 8 0.58 -8.35 -33.01
CA GLY A 8 -0.05 -9.67 -33.08
C GLY A 8 -1.57 -9.54 -33.20
N ASN A 9 -2.31 -10.16 -32.26
CA ASN A 9 -3.77 -10.09 -32.19
C ASN A 9 -4.29 -8.94 -31.30
N ASP A 10 -3.39 -8.14 -30.72
CA ASP A 10 -3.77 -6.96 -29.93
C ASP A 10 -3.96 -5.76 -30.84
N VAL A 11 -5.06 -5.04 -30.65
CA VAL A 11 -5.42 -3.87 -31.48
C VAL A 11 -5.53 -2.63 -30.60
N ILE A 12 -4.85 -1.55 -31.02
CA ILE A 12 -4.96 -0.23 -30.43
C ILE A 12 -5.55 0.74 -31.43
N ILE A 13 -6.70 1.32 -31.10
CA ILE A 13 -7.37 2.38 -31.86
C ILE A 13 -7.13 3.69 -31.15
N SER A 14 -6.41 4.63 -31.76
CA SER A 14 -6.19 5.95 -31.17
C SER A 14 -7.07 7.00 -31.82
N PHE A 15 -7.78 7.78 -31.00
CA PHE A 15 -8.60 8.90 -31.43
C PHE A 15 -7.90 10.23 -31.13
N ALA A 16 -7.99 11.20 -32.05
CA ALA A 16 -7.46 12.54 -31.85
C ALA A 16 -8.44 13.62 -32.32
N GLY A 17 -8.53 14.71 -31.55
CA GLY A 17 -9.46 15.81 -31.78
C GLY A 17 -10.90 15.45 -31.44
N HIS A 18 -11.85 15.70 -32.32
CA HIS A 18 -13.27 15.50 -32.06
C HIS A 18 -13.78 14.22 -32.73
N LEU A 19 -14.53 13.42 -31.96
CA LEU A 19 -15.28 12.30 -32.48
C LEU A 19 -16.78 12.67 -32.51
N ASP A 20 -17.08 13.58 -33.42
CA ASP A 20 -18.41 14.13 -33.66
C ASP A 20 -19.17 13.35 -34.74
N THR A 21 -20.33 13.85 -35.17
CA THR A 21 -21.18 13.17 -36.16
C THR A 21 -20.48 13.00 -37.51
N ALA A 22 -19.69 13.96 -37.95
CA ALA A 22 -19.03 13.90 -39.23
C ALA A 22 -17.81 12.94 -39.18
N THR A 23 -16.94 13.10 -38.19
CA THR A 23 -15.72 12.30 -38.05
C THR A 23 -16.00 10.87 -37.61
N SER A 24 -17.13 10.61 -36.91
CA SER A 24 -17.53 9.28 -36.49
C SER A 24 -17.84 8.33 -37.65
N VAL A 25 -18.37 8.84 -38.78
CA VAL A 25 -18.65 8.00 -39.95
C VAL A 25 -17.37 7.47 -40.55
N GLU A 26 -16.38 8.34 -40.77
CA GLU A 26 -15.07 7.95 -41.28
C GLU A 26 -14.32 7.01 -40.31
N ALA A 27 -14.33 7.34 -39.01
CA ALA A 27 -13.72 6.52 -37.97
C ALA A 27 -14.30 5.11 -37.97
N ASN A 28 -15.64 4.97 -37.96
CA ASN A 28 -16.33 3.69 -37.96
C ASN A 28 -16.01 2.85 -39.21
N LEU A 29 -16.01 3.44 -40.38
CA LEU A 29 -15.64 2.75 -41.64
C LEU A 29 -14.18 2.25 -41.58
N LYS A 30 -13.27 3.07 -41.12
CA LYS A 30 -11.86 2.71 -41.00
C LYS A 30 -11.67 1.57 -40.02
N ILE A 31 -12.28 1.66 -38.81
CA ILE A 31 -12.22 0.63 -37.77
C ILE A 31 -12.79 -0.68 -38.28
N SER A 32 -13.97 -0.69 -38.88
CA SER A 32 -14.61 -1.90 -39.41
C SER A 32 -13.72 -2.59 -40.44
N ARG A 33 -13.17 -1.85 -41.40
CA ARG A 33 -12.30 -2.40 -42.46
C ARG A 33 -11.02 -3.03 -41.89
N GLU A 34 -10.42 -2.44 -40.85
CA GLU A 34 -9.19 -2.99 -40.27
C GLU A 34 -9.50 -4.21 -39.40
N LEU A 35 -10.55 -4.18 -38.58
CA LEU A 35 -10.92 -5.33 -37.74
C LEU A 35 -11.41 -6.55 -38.57
N GLU A 36 -12.07 -6.32 -39.72
CA GLU A 36 -12.49 -7.37 -40.64
C GLU A 36 -11.33 -8.15 -41.29
N LYS A 37 -10.12 -7.54 -41.37
CA LYS A 37 -8.92 -8.21 -41.87
C LYS A 37 -8.29 -9.19 -40.89
N MET A 38 -8.68 -9.12 -39.63
CA MET A 38 -8.08 -9.93 -38.54
C MET A 38 -8.82 -11.25 -38.38
N VAL A 39 -8.07 -12.32 -38.21
CA VAL A 39 -8.61 -13.68 -37.96
C VAL A 39 -9.10 -13.82 -36.52
N SER A 40 -8.37 -13.22 -35.59
CA SER A 40 -8.72 -13.16 -34.17
C SER A 40 -8.22 -11.85 -33.56
N ILE A 41 -8.90 -11.41 -32.49
CA ILE A 41 -8.53 -10.24 -31.69
C ILE A 41 -8.55 -10.69 -30.25
N ASP A 42 -7.37 -10.66 -29.60
CA ASP A 42 -7.19 -11.08 -28.21
C ASP A 42 -7.53 -9.92 -27.28
N SER A 43 -7.09 -8.70 -27.60
CA SER A 43 -7.49 -7.49 -26.87
C SER A 43 -7.78 -6.31 -27.81
N LEU A 44 -8.75 -5.46 -27.43
CA LEU A 44 -9.09 -4.26 -28.17
C LEU A 44 -9.06 -3.05 -27.23
N THR A 45 -8.12 -2.14 -27.47
CA THR A 45 -7.94 -0.94 -26.67
C THR A 45 -8.20 0.32 -27.50
N CYS A 46 -9.02 1.24 -26.98
CA CYS A 46 -9.14 2.59 -27.51
C CYS A 46 -8.29 3.55 -26.67
N ASP A 47 -7.29 4.17 -27.28
CA ASP A 47 -6.49 5.24 -26.67
C ASP A 47 -7.10 6.61 -26.98
N ALA A 48 -7.62 7.25 -25.95
CA ALA A 48 -8.29 8.55 -26.00
C ALA A 48 -7.39 9.72 -25.53
N MET A 49 -6.06 9.53 -25.46
CA MET A 49 -5.13 10.58 -24.98
C MET A 49 -5.30 11.90 -25.71
N LYS A 50 -5.56 11.86 -27.00
CA LYS A 50 -5.72 13.05 -27.84
C LYS A 50 -7.18 13.33 -28.24
N LEU A 51 -8.14 12.62 -27.62
CA LEU A 51 -9.56 12.85 -27.86
C LEU A 51 -10.04 14.00 -26.98
N GLU A 52 -10.48 15.09 -27.64
CA GLU A 52 -10.91 16.33 -26.99
C GLU A 52 -12.42 16.41 -26.79
N TYR A 53 -13.18 15.75 -27.67
CA TYR A 53 -14.63 15.77 -27.65
C TYR A 53 -15.22 14.46 -28.19
N ILE A 54 -16.31 14.00 -27.61
CA ILE A 54 -17.09 12.85 -28.07
C ILE A 54 -18.58 13.18 -28.13
N SER A 55 -19.19 12.92 -29.29
CA SER A 55 -20.64 13.05 -29.49
C SER A 55 -21.37 11.71 -29.25
N SER A 56 -22.70 11.74 -29.32
CA SER A 56 -23.51 10.52 -29.27
C SER A 56 -23.16 9.53 -30.40
N SER A 57 -22.70 10.01 -31.54
CA SER A 57 -22.24 9.16 -32.64
C SER A 57 -20.92 8.46 -32.29
N GLY A 58 -19.99 9.17 -31.66
CA GLY A 58 -18.75 8.60 -31.12
C GLY A 58 -19.02 7.57 -30.02
N LEU A 59 -19.93 7.87 -29.10
CA LEU A 59 -20.37 6.94 -28.05
C LEU A 59 -20.91 5.63 -28.62
N ARG A 60 -21.68 5.69 -29.74
CA ARG A 60 -22.19 4.48 -30.41
C ARG A 60 -21.06 3.61 -30.97
N ILE A 61 -19.96 4.20 -31.45
CA ILE A 61 -18.79 3.43 -31.89
C ILE A 61 -18.20 2.66 -30.68
N LEU A 62 -17.94 3.33 -29.58
CA LEU A 62 -17.41 2.67 -28.37
C LEU A 62 -18.33 1.57 -27.89
N LEU A 63 -19.65 1.81 -27.85
CA LEU A 63 -20.63 0.81 -27.45
C LEU A 63 -20.66 -0.41 -28.40
N SER A 64 -20.53 -0.17 -29.70
CA SER A 64 -20.47 -1.25 -30.71
C SER A 64 -19.23 -2.11 -30.52
N LEU A 65 -18.08 -1.51 -30.24
CA LEU A 65 -16.83 -2.21 -29.97
C LEU A 65 -16.92 -3.03 -28.68
N ALA A 66 -17.42 -2.43 -27.60
CA ALA A 66 -17.60 -3.12 -26.31
C ALA A 66 -18.55 -4.33 -26.40
N LYS A 67 -19.60 -4.25 -27.22
CA LYS A 67 -20.51 -5.38 -27.42
C LYS A 67 -19.91 -6.55 -28.20
N ARG A 68 -18.94 -6.28 -29.06
CA ARG A 68 -18.31 -7.29 -29.92
C ARG A 68 -17.06 -7.92 -29.30
N HIS A 69 -16.38 -7.20 -28.41
CA HIS A 69 -15.10 -7.60 -27.84
C HIS A 69 -15.18 -7.56 -26.30
N LYS A 70 -15.07 -8.72 -25.64
CA LYS A 70 -15.19 -8.84 -24.18
C LYS A 70 -14.13 -8.05 -23.41
N ASP A 71 -12.91 -8.03 -23.94
CA ASP A 71 -11.76 -7.35 -23.33
C ASP A 71 -11.55 -5.94 -23.93
N PHE A 72 -12.66 -5.28 -24.29
CA PHE A 72 -12.61 -3.89 -24.76
C PHE A 72 -12.44 -2.92 -23.61
N ARG A 73 -11.48 -1.99 -23.81
CA ARG A 73 -11.20 -0.90 -22.84
C ARG A 73 -10.90 0.41 -23.55
N VAL A 74 -11.21 1.52 -22.87
CA VAL A 74 -10.86 2.87 -23.29
C VAL A 74 -9.88 3.46 -22.28
N ILE A 75 -8.69 3.80 -22.70
CA ILE A 75 -7.61 4.29 -21.84
C ILE A 75 -7.25 5.73 -22.16
N ASN A 76 -6.54 6.37 -21.23
CA ASN A 76 -6.03 7.74 -21.36
C ASN A 76 -7.12 8.78 -21.66
N VAL A 77 -8.31 8.60 -21.08
CA VAL A 77 -9.45 9.47 -21.36
C VAL A 77 -9.29 10.82 -20.67
N GLN A 78 -9.28 11.89 -21.46
CA GLN A 78 -9.20 13.27 -20.94
C GLN A 78 -10.39 13.59 -20.04
N PRO A 79 -10.24 14.46 -19.01
CA PRO A 79 -11.28 14.72 -18.02
C PRO A 79 -12.65 15.06 -18.60
N GLN A 80 -12.70 15.95 -19.59
CA GLN A 80 -13.95 16.37 -20.24
C GLN A 80 -14.66 15.22 -20.98
N VAL A 81 -13.91 14.30 -21.59
CA VAL A 81 -14.48 13.13 -22.27
C VAL A 81 -14.89 12.09 -21.25
N TYR A 82 -14.12 11.94 -20.16
CA TYR A 82 -14.45 11.02 -19.06
C TYR A 82 -15.78 11.39 -18.40
N GLU A 83 -16.02 12.68 -18.13
CA GLU A 83 -17.27 13.17 -17.55
C GLU A 83 -18.48 12.80 -18.43
N VAL A 84 -18.33 12.90 -19.76
CA VAL A 84 -19.39 12.45 -20.70
C VAL A 84 -19.61 10.93 -20.58
N LEU A 85 -18.56 10.13 -20.55
CA LEU A 85 -18.66 8.67 -20.43
C LEU A 85 -19.27 8.25 -19.09
N GLU A 86 -18.94 8.93 -18.01
CA GLU A 86 -19.48 8.67 -16.66
C GLU A 86 -20.97 9.04 -16.58
N THR A 87 -21.33 10.27 -16.99
CA THR A 87 -22.70 10.78 -16.98
C THR A 87 -23.63 9.94 -17.85
N THR A 88 -23.15 9.44 -18.97
CA THR A 88 -23.91 8.58 -19.89
C THR A 88 -23.90 7.10 -19.49
N GLY A 89 -23.21 6.73 -18.38
CA GLY A 89 -23.18 5.38 -17.83
C GLY A 89 -22.22 4.41 -18.55
N PHE A 90 -21.37 4.88 -19.44
CA PHE A 90 -20.42 4.04 -20.18
C PHE A 90 -19.37 3.40 -19.29
N THR A 91 -18.99 4.06 -18.20
CA THR A 91 -18.07 3.52 -17.19
C THR A 91 -18.59 2.28 -16.46
N LYS A 92 -19.91 2.02 -16.54
CA LYS A 92 -20.57 0.83 -15.96
C LYS A 92 -20.62 -0.36 -16.93
N ILE A 93 -20.40 -0.12 -18.23
CA ILE A 93 -20.55 -1.15 -19.28
C ILE A 93 -19.24 -1.51 -19.97
N MET A 94 -18.20 -0.74 -19.77
CA MET A 94 -16.83 -1.01 -20.27
C MET A 94 -15.79 -0.44 -19.34
N THR A 95 -14.57 -0.95 -19.40
CA THR A 95 -13.42 -0.40 -18.68
C THR A 95 -13.02 0.94 -19.27
N VAL A 96 -13.07 2.01 -18.48
CA VAL A 96 -12.67 3.37 -18.87
C VAL A 96 -11.63 3.88 -17.88
N GLU A 97 -10.43 4.19 -18.39
CA GLU A 97 -9.32 4.70 -17.60
C GLU A 97 -9.04 6.17 -17.91
N ARG A 98 -9.03 7.03 -16.91
CA ARG A 98 -8.70 8.45 -17.06
C ARG A 98 -7.24 8.62 -17.48
N ALA A 99 -6.97 9.66 -18.29
CA ALA A 99 -5.62 10.11 -18.55
C ALA A 99 -4.98 10.55 -17.25
N MET A 100 -3.80 10.01 -16.95
CA MET A 100 -3.04 10.45 -15.79
C MET A 100 -2.40 11.80 -16.06
N ARG A 101 -2.55 12.71 -15.10
CA ARG A 101 -1.84 13.97 -15.09
C ARG A 101 -0.33 13.71 -15.07
N ARG A 102 0.42 14.45 -15.87
CA ARG A 102 1.88 14.39 -15.91
C ARG A 102 2.44 15.63 -15.22
N LEU A 103 3.41 15.46 -14.37
CA LEU A 103 4.09 16.57 -13.69
C LEU A 103 5.58 16.26 -13.48
N SER A 104 6.38 17.30 -13.31
CA SER A 104 7.80 17.20 -12.95
C SER A 104 7.97 17.55 -11.47
N VAL A 105 8.92 16.88 -10.81
CA VAL A 105 9.39 17.23 -9.46
C VAL A 105 10.70 18.02 -9.49
N GLU A 106 11.13 18.46 -10.67
CA GLU A 106 12.32 19.30 -10.83
C GLU A 106 12.15 20.60 -10.05
N GLY A 107 13.15 20.96 -9.25
CA GLY A 107 13.09 22.12 -8.35
C GLY A 107 12.26 21.92 -7.08
N CYS A 108 11.52 20.82 -6.94
CA CYS A 108 10.79 20.52 -5.73
C CYS A 108 11.70 20.10 -4.58
N LYS A 109 11.40 20.55 -3.36
CA LYS A 109 12.17 20.17 -2.17
C LYS A 109 11.92 18.71 -1.82
N LEU A 110 12.97 17.89 -1.79
CA LEU A 110 12.93 16.54 -1.22
C LEU A 110 12.76 16.64 0.29
N ILE A 111 11.73 16.00 0.84
CA ILE A 111 11.37 16.03 2.26
C ILE A 111 11.42 14.65 2.93
N GLY A 112 11.45 13.56 2.16
CA GLY A 112 11.53 12.21 2.70
C GLY A 112 12.08 11.20 1.70
N ILE A 113 12.75 10.15 2.22
CA ILE A 113 13.20 8.99 1.45
C ILE A 113 12.77 7.75 2.23
N GLY A 114 11.92 6.94 1.61
CA GLY A 114 11.44 5.68 2.16
C GLY A 114 11.90 4.45 1.37
N SER A 115 11.50 3.28 1.85
CA SER A 115 11.74 2.00 1.18
C SER A 115 11.09 1.91 -0.19
N VAL A 116 9.93 2.55 -0.37
CA VAL A 116 9.07 2.45 -1.56
C VAL A 116 9.28 3.61 -2.53
N GLY A 117 9.87 4.74 -2.11
CA GLY A 117 10.04 5.90 -2.96
C GLY A 117 10.60 7.14 -2.25
N LYS A 118 10.47 8.28 -2.93
CA LYS A 118 10.91 9.59 -2.46
C LYS A 118 9.71 10.53 -2.34
N VAL A 119 9.70 11.39 -1.32
CA VAL A 119 8.62 12.35 -1.08
C VAL A 119 9.13 13.76 -1.33
N TYR A 120 8.45 14.48 -2.20
CA TYR A 120 8.76 15.86 -2.55
C TYR A 120 7.60 16.78 -2.16
N ARG A 121 7.91 18.00 -1.74
CA ARG A 121 6.92 19.05 -1.54
C ARG A 121 6.57 19.67 -2.88
N LEU A 122 5.31 19.60 -3.30
CA LEU A 122 4.85 20.21 -4.55
C LEU A 122 4.56 21.71 -4.37
N ASP A 123 3.80 22.05 -3.35
CA ASP A 123 3.37 23.43 -3.06
C ASP A 123 3.18 23.69 -1.56
N GLY A 124 2.34 24.67 -1.21
CA GLY A 124 2.03 25.05 0.19
C GLY A 124 1.28 23.96 0.96
N ASP A 125 0.50 23.16 0.27
CA ASP A 125 -0.51 22.28 0.86
C ASP A 125 -0.43 20.82 0.39
N THR A 126 0.45 20.52 -0.59
CA THR A 126 0.56 19.16 -1.15
C THR A 126 1.99 18.64 -1.24
N ILE A 127 2.10 17.32 -1.13
CA ILE A 127 3.30 16.54 -1.37
C ILE A 127 3.04 15.48 -2.43
N ILE A 128 4.11 14.95 -3.01
CA ILE A 128 4.06 13.80 -3.89
C ILE A 128 5.03 12.72 -3.42
N LYS A 129 4.52 11.50 -3.24
CA LYS A 129 5.32 10.28 -3.09
C LYS A 129 5.60 9.73 -4.48
N VAL A 130 6.85 9.82 -4.93
CA VAL A 130 7.33 9.28 -6.22
C VAL A 130 7.85 7.88 -5.96
N PHE A 131 7.19 6.90 -6.54
CA PHE A 131 7.52 5.50 -6.37
C PHE A 131 8.84 5.12 -7.06
N ARG A 132 9.44 4.02 -6.62
CA ARG A 132 10.63 3.46 -7.27
C ARG A 132 10.29 2.94 -8.67
N GLU A 133 11.31 2.81 -9.48
CA GLU A 133 11.26 2.10 -10.75
C GLU A 133 10.74 0.66 -10.55
N GLY A 134 9.97 0.16 -11.51
CA GLY A 134 9.34 -1.15 -11.43
C GLY A 134 8.04 -1.21 -10.60
N THR A 135 7.65 -0.13 -9.88
CA THR A 135 6.36 -0.10 -9.17
C THR A 135 5.21 -0.13 -10.18
N THR A 136 4.30 -1.08 -10.03
CA THR A 136 3.15 -1.23 -10.93
C THR A 136 2.02 -0.25 -10.60
N MET A 137 1.15 0.03 -11.56
CA MET A 137 -0.08 0.80 -11.33
C MET A 137 -0.98 0.15 -10.28
N GLU A 138 -0.99 -1.17 -10.21
CA GLU A 138 -1.78 -1.92 -9.24
C GLU A 138 -1.32 -1.63 -7.80
N ASN A 139 0.00 -1.62 -7.56
CA ASN A 139 0.57 -1.25 -6.26
C ASN A 139 0.14 0.18 -5.84
N VAL A 140 0.20 1.13 -6.77
CA VAL A 140 -0.17 2.52 -6.49
C VAL A 140 -1.68 2.67 -6.24
N ARG A 141 -2.52 1.97 -7.03
CA ARG A 141 -3.97 1.95 -6.82
C ARG A 141 -4.34 1.31 -5.49
N ARG A 142 -3.64 0.24 -5.10
CA ARG A 142 -3.82 -0.38 -3.79
C ARG A 142 -3.54 0.63 -2.67
N GLU A 143 -2.41 1.32 -2.71
CA GLU A 143 -2.04 2.29 -1.66
C GLU A 143 -3.06 3.43 -1.53
N ILE A 144 -3.50 4.03 -2.66
CA ILE A 144 -4.52 5.11 -2.59
C ILE A 144 -5.86 4.58 -2.10
N THR A 145 -6.26 3.37 -2.47
CA THR A 145 -7.52 2.76 -2.02
C THR A 145 -7.49 2.50 -0.53
N LEU A 146 -6.43 1.88 -0.01
CA LEU A 146 -6.27 1.59 1.41
C LEU A 146 -6.21 2.87 2.25
N SER A 147 -5.47 3.89 1.79
CA SER A 147 -5.42 5.20 2.45
C SER A 147 -6.80 5.84 2.56
N LYS A 148 -7.60 5.82 1.48
CA LYS A 148 -8.96 6.37 1.48
C LYS A 148 -9.91 5.59 2.36
N GLU A 149 -9.87 4.27 2.33
CA GLU A 149 -10.73 3.43 3.17
C GLU A 149 -10.42 3.59 4.65
N ALA A 150 -9.13 3.62 5.03
CA ALA A 150 -8.73 3.90 6.40
C ALA A 150 -9.23 5.27 6.88
N PHE A 151 -9.14 6.31 6.03
CA PHE A 151 -9.70 7.64 6.34
C PHE A 151 -11.22 7.60 6.54
N VAL A 152 -11.95 6.91 5.65
CA VAL A 152 -13.42 6.78 5.74
C VAL A 152 -13.85 6.01 6.99
N LEU A 153 -13.03 5.05 7.44
CA LEU A 153 -13.25 4.31 8.68
C LEU A 153 -12.91 5.13 9.95
N GLY A 154 -12.47 6.38 9.79
CA GLY A 154 -12.24 7.31 10.90
C GLY A 154 -10.79 7.36 11.40
N MET A 155 -9.84 6.77 10.69
CA MET A 155 -8.43 6.89 11.06
C MET A 155 -7.89 8.28 10.74
N PRO A 156 -7.12 8.89 11.66
CA PRO A 156 -6.46 10.17 11.43
C PRO A 156 -5.25 9.98 10.51
N THR A 157 -5.49 9.91 9.19
CA THR A 157 -4.44 9.70 8.18
C THR A 157 -4.43 10.81 7.14
N ALA A 158 -3.27 11.02 6.51
CA ALA A 158 -3.12 11.99 5.43
C ALA A 158 -4.02 11.65 4.23
N ILE A 159 -4.71 12.67 3.70
CA ILE A 159 -5.63 12.50 2.58
C ILE A 159 -4.84 12.34 1.28
N SER A 160 -5.12 11.28 0.55
CA SER A 160 -4.59 11.02 -0.78
C SER A 160 -5.53 11.56 -1.86
N PHE A 161 -4.99 12.34 -2.81
CA PHE A 161 -5.79 13.04 -3.82
C PHE A 161 -5.79 12.33 -5.18
N ASP A 162 -4.61 12.12 -5.78
CA ASP A 162 -4.50 11.79 -7.20
C ASP A 162 -3.26 10.93 -7.50
N ILE A 163 -3.39 10.05 -8.49
CA ILE A 163 -2.29 9.29 -9.06
C ILE A 163 -1.82 10.01 -10.34
N VAL A 164 -0.51 10.22 -10.46
CA VAL A 164 0.08 10.96 -11.57
C VAL A 164 1.27 10.21 -12.17
N LYS A 165 1.65 10.58 -13.40
CA LYS A 165 2.94 10.23 -13.99
C LYS A 165 3.95 11.32 -13.67
N VAL A 166 5.08 10.94 -13.11
CA VAL A 166 6.20 11.85 -12.84
C VAL A 166 7.18 11.75 -13.99
N VAL A 167 7.31 12.87 -14.69
CA VAL A 167 8.25 13.00 -15.82
C VAL A 167 9.66 13.18 -15.24
N PRO A 168 10.63 12.35 -15.62
CA PRO A 168 12.00 12.51 -15.15
C PRO A 168 12.65 13.76 -15.77
N SER A 169 13.61 14.33 -15.05
CA SER A 169 14.42 15.46 -15.54
C SER A 169 15.42 15.03 -16.61
N ASN A 170 15.77 13.75 -16.66
CA ASN A 170 16.67 13.16 -17.66
C ASN A 170 15.87 12.30 -18.63
N GLN A 171 16.11 12.48 -19.94
CA GLN A 171 15.40 11.76 -21.02
C GLN A 171 15.68 10.25 -21.05
N ASP A 172 16.77 9.80 -20.40
CA ASP A 172 17.16 8.40 -20.34
C ASP A 172 16.47 7.64 -19.17
N GLU A 173 15.74 8.34 -18.30
CA GLU A 173 14.99 7.73 -17.20
C GLU A 173 13.53 7.49 -17.60
N GLU A 174 12.94 6.40 -17.10
CA GLU A 174 11.53 6.10 -17.30
C GLU A 174 10.63 6.97 -16.43
N GLU A 175 9.41 7.26 -16.93
CA GLU A 175 8.37 7.90 -16.13
C GLU A 175 7.96 6.98 -14.95
N ARG A 176 7.84 7.58 -13.78
CA ARG A 176 7.43 6.89 -12.56
C ARG A 176 6.00 7.25 -12.18
N TYR A 177 5.39 6.42 -11.37
CA TYR A 177 4.14 6.79 -10.72
C TYR A 177 4.40 7.70 -9.53
N GLY A 178 3.48 8.63 -9.30
CA GLY A 178 3.43 9.48 -8.13
C GLY A 178 2.05 9.47 -7.51
N LEU A 179 1.98 9.56 -6.19
CA LEU A 179 0.74 9.70 -5.43
C LEU A 179 0.79 11.02 -4.67
N ILE A 180 -0.22 11.86 -4.90
CA ILE A 180 -0.32 13.19 -4.28
C ILE A 180 -1.10 13.06 -2.98
N TYR A 181 -0.54 13.62 -1.91
CA TYR A 181 -1.15 13.70 -0.58
C TYR A 181 -1.22 15.15 -0.12
N GLU A 182 -2.05 15.41 0.89
CA GLU A 182 -1.97 16.64 1.65
C GLU A 182 -0.60 16.77 2.35
N LEU A 183 -0.12 17.99 2.49
CA LEU A 183 1.06 18.29 3.28
C LEU A 183 0.64 18.47 4.74
N LEU A 184 0.95 17.51 5.58
CA LEU A 184 0.85 17.66 7.02
C LEU A 184 1.94 18.63 7.51
N LYS A 185 1.54 19.74 8.18
CA LYS A 185 2.46 20.67 8.83
C LYS A 185 2.89 20.08 10.18
N ALA A 186 3.60 18.98 10.13
CA ALA A 186 3.88 18.11 11.25
C ALA A 186 5.33 17.60 11.18
N THR A 187 5.79 17.01 12.26
CA THR A 187 7.06 16.28 12.34
C THR A 187 6.80 14.82 12.65
N THR A 188 7.71 13.92 12.28
CA THR A 188 7.56 12.51 12.67
C THR A 188 7.66 12.35 14.17
N LEU A 189 6.92 11.39 14.74
CA LEU A 189 6.97 11.09 16.17
C LEU A 189 8.41 10.80 16.63
N GLY A 190 9.21 10.10 15.82
CA GLY A 190 10.62 9.86 16.11
C GLY A 190 11.43 11.15 16.22
N ALA A 191 11.27 12.09 15.28
CA ALA A 191 11.95 13.38 15.34
C ALA A 191 11.46 14.23 16.51
N TYR A 192 10.18 14.17 16.82
CA TYR A 192 9.58 14.85 17.97
C TYR A 192 10.16 14.34 19.30
N LEU A 193 10.21 13.02 19.49
CA LEU A 193 10.76 12.40 20.71
C LEU A 193 12.25 12.70 20.91
N LYS A 194 13.04 12.84 19.82
CA LYS A 194 14.43 13.29 19.92
C LYS A 194 14.55 14.72 20.45
N GLN A 195 13.63 15.59 20.07
CA GLN A 195 13.64 17.01 20.47
C GLN A 195 12.99 17.21 21.84
N HIS A 196 12.05 16.34 22.22
CA HIS A 196 11.23 16.44 23.44
C HIS A 196 11.21 15.11 24.21
N PRO A 197 12.39 14.63 24.67
CA PRO A 197 12.47 13.33 25.37
C PRO A 197 11.69 13.32 26.69
N GLU A 198 11.39 14.47 27.28
CA GLU A 198 10.54 14.63 28.47
C GLU A 198 9.07 14.32 28.20
N GLN A 199 8.62 14.39 26.94
CA GLN A 199 7.24 14.11 26.54
C GLN A 199 6.99 12.66 26.14
N ILE A 200 7.95 11.77 26.35
CA ILE A 200 7.86 10.36 25.96
C ILE A 200 6.61 9.68 26.54
N ASP A 201 6.26 9.99 27.77
CA ASP A 201 5.11 9.40 28.48
C ASP A 201 3.79 9.81 27.83
N GLU A 202 3.60 11.11 27.58
CA GLU A 202 2.41 11.63 26.88
C GLU A 202 2.28 11.06 25.47
N CYS A 203 3.40 11.01 24.73
CA CYS A 203 3.42 10.44 23.38
C CYS A 203 3.12 8.93 23.38
N ALA A 204 3.63 8.20 24.37
CA ALA A 204 3.37 6.77 24.51
C ALA A 204 1.88 6.49 24.80
N ARG A 205 1.24 7.30 25.63
CA ARG A 205 -0.20 7.22 25.88
C ARG A 205 -1.01 7.47 24.61
N LYS A 206 -0.74 8.57 23.90
CA LYS A 206 -1.42 8.90 22.64
C LYS A 206 -1.22 7.82 21.57
N TYR A 207 -0.03 7.24 21.52
CA TYR A 207 0.27 6.15 20.59
C TYR A 207 -0.51 4.87 20.94
N ALA A 208 -0.64 4.55 22.23
CA ALA A 208 -1.48 3.46 22.69
C ALA A 208 -2.97 3.70 22.38
N ASP A 209 -3.45 4.94 22.58
CA ASP A 209 -4.83 5.31 22.27
C ASP A 209 -5.10 5.21 20.75
N LEU A 210 -4.13 5.58 19.91
CA LEU A 210 -4.21 5.42 18.47
C LEU A 210 -4.35 3.95 18.05
N PHE A 211 -3.58 3.03 18.68
CA PHE A 211 -3.74 1.59 18.48
C PHE A 211 -5.13 1.10 18.92
N LYS A 212 -5.59 1.52 20.11
CA LYS A 212 -6.93 1.14 20.60
C LYS A 212 -8.01 1.59 19.63
N GLN A 213 -7.98 2.87 19.21
CA GLN A 213 -8.94 3.41 18.25
C GLN A 213 -8.97 2.58 16.95
N MET A 214 -7.82 2.21 16.43
CA MET A 214 -7.72 1.41 15.21
C MET A 214 -8.26 -0.02 15.42
N HIS A 215 -7.88 -0.66 16.54
CA HIS A 215 -8.31 -2.02 16.86
C HIS A 215 -9.78 -2.13 17.31
N GLU A 216 -10.45 -1.02 17.60
CA GLU A 216 -11.91 -0.96 17.82
C GLU A 216 -12.71 -0.91 16.50
N ILE A 217 -12.05 -0.58 15.37
CA ILE A 217 -12.71 -0.50 14.08
C ILE A 217 -12.84 -1.91 13.48
N GLU A 218 -14.08 -2.36 13.30
CA GLU A 218 -14.37 -3.56 12.53
C GLU A 218 -14.44 -3.25 11.04
N VAL A 219 -13.62 -3.95 10.25
CA VAL A 219 -13.61 -3.81 8.79
C VAL A 219 -14.79 -4.57 8.21
N PRO A 220 -15.67 -3.90 7.41
CA PRO A 220 -16.81 -4.55 6.78
C PRO A 220 -16.40 -5.65 5.79
N GLU A 221 -17.17 -6.75 5.74
CA GLU A 221 -16.98 -7.78 4.73
C GLU A 221 -17.17 -7.23 3.30
N GLY A 222 -16.33 -7.70 2.38
CA GLY A 222 -16.43 -7.33 0.96
C GLY A 222 -15.80 -5.98 0.60
N GLY A 223 -15.13 -5.30 1.54
CA GLY A 223 -14.32 -4.11 1.28
C GLY A 223 -13.01 -4.43 0.55
N ASN A 224 -12.22 -3.38 0.25
CA ASN A 224 -10.92 -3.56 -0.42
C ASN A 224 -9.76 -3.74 0.56
N ILE A 225 -9.98 -3.63 1.87
CA ILE A 225 -8.95 -3.88 2.89
C ILE A 225 -8.68 -5.39 2.92
N PRO A 226 -7.43 -5.83 2.68
CA PRO A 226 -7.11 -7.24 2.60
C PRO A 226 -6.98 -7.90 3.97
N SER A 227 -7.09 -9.23 4.00
CA SER A 227 -6.75 -10.01 5.19
C SER A 227 -5.25 -9.94 5.48
N ALA A 228 -4.87 -9.46 6.66
CA ALA A 228 -3.49 -9.38 7.11
C ALA A 228 -2.85 -10.77 7.23
N VAL A 229 -3.58 -11.76 7.72
CA VAL A 229 -3.10 -13.15 7.82
C VAL A 229 -2.83 -13.75 6.44
N GLN A 230 -3.70 -13.50 5.46
CA GLN A 230 -3.46 -13.99 4.09
C GLN A 230 -2.26 -13.29 3.44
N HIS A 231 -2.10 -12.00 3.65
CA HIS A 231 -0.95 -11.24 3.16
C HIS A 231 0.35 -11.76 3.78
N GLU A 232 0.39 -11.93 5.09
CA GLU A 232 1.57 -12.45 5.80
C GLU A 232 1.93 -13.88 5.33
N ARG A 233 0.92 -14.73 5.11
CA ARG A 233 1.12 -16.05 4.54
C ARG A 233 1.79 -15.99 3.17
N GLN A 234 1.36 -15.08 2.30
CA GLN A 234 1.98 -14.89 0.98
C GLN A 234 3.44 -14.43 1.10
N GLN A 235 3.75 -13.57 2.05
CA GLN A 235 5.13 -13.15 2.33
C GLN A 235 5.99 -14.32 2.81
N ILE A 236 5.49 -15.14 3.74
CA ILE A 236 6.19 -16.35 4.20
C ILE A 236 6.44 -17.32 3.03
N GLU A 237 5.45 -17.56 2.17
CA GLU A 237 5.60 -18.39 0.99
C GLU A 237 6.65 -17.81 0.02
N HIS A 238 6.70 -16.49 -0.15
CA HIS A 238 7.67 -15.83 -1.02
C HIS A 238 9.12 -16.00 -0.53
N ILE A 239 9.36 -15.99 0.77
CA ILE A 239 10.70 -16.19 1.35
C ILE A 239 11.12 -17.66 1.47
N ARG A 240 10.27 -18.61 1.11
CA ARG A 240 10.59 -20.06 1.07
C ARG A 240 11.88 -20.37 0.30
N ARG A 241 12.19 -19.57 -0.70
CA ARG A 241 13.46 -19.68 -1.46
C ARG A 241 14.73 -19.40 -0.63
N TYR A 242 14.60 -18.75 0.52
CA TYR A 242 15.72 -18.38 1.39
C TYR A 242 15.84 -19.29 2.61
N PHE A 243 14.75 -19.93 3.06
CA PHE A 243 14.68 -20.68 4.31
C PHE A 243 14.40 -22.18 4.06
N PRO A 244 14.93 -23.09 4.92
CA PRO A 244 14.53 -24.49 4.93
C PRO A 244 13.02 -24.64 5.17
N GLU A 245 12.44 -25.74 4.67
CA GLU A 245 11.02 -26.06 4.82
C GLU A 245 10.56 -26.11 6.29
N GLU A 246 11.43 -26.58 7.17
CA GLU A 246 11.17 -26.63 8.60
C GLU A 246 10.98 -25.23 9.19
N SER A 247 11.82 -24.25 8.79
CA SER A 247 11.70 -22.85 9.22
C SER A 247 10.40 -22.21 8.74
N ILE A 248 10.01 -22.48 7.50
CA ILE A 248 8.73 -22.03 6.93
C ILE A 248 7.57 -22.62 7.73
N SER A 249 7.62 -23.91 8.03
CA SER A 249 6.59 -24.60 8.84
C SER A 249 6.48 -24.01 10.25
N MET A 250 7.58 -23.61 10.87
CA MET A 250 7.57 -22.93 12.18
C MET A 250 6.89 -21.55 12.09
N MET A 251 7.21 -20.73 11.07
CA MET A 251 6.56 -19.43 10.87
C MET A 251 5.05 -19.60 10.63
N LEU A 252 4.65 -20.55 9.79
CA LEU A 252 3.24 -20.84 9.53
C LEU A 252 2.52 -21.34 10.78
N CYS A 253 3.17 -22.15 11.63
CA CYS A 253 2.60 -22.60 12.88
C CYS A 253 2.27 -21.43 13.84
N ILE A 254 3.14 -20.42 13.90
CA ILE A 254 2.86 -19.21 14.69
C ILE A 254 1.68 -18.45 14.07
N LEU A 255 1.70 -18.23 12.76
CA LEU A 255 0.65 -17.49 12.05
C LEU A 255 -0.72 -18.15 12.19
N ASP A 256 -0.78 -19.48 12.08
CA ASP A 256 -2.02 -20.26 12.17
C ASP A 256 -2.59 -20.32 13.60
N SER A 257 -1.77 -19.99 14.59
CA SER A 257 -2.18 -19.91 15.99
C SER A 257 -2.86 -18.59 16.35
N ILE A 258 -2.72 -17.55 15.50
CA ILE A 258 -3.33 -16.23 15.73
C ILE A 258 -4.86 -16.37 15.59
N PRO A 259 -5.66 -15.92 16.56
CA PRO A 259 -7.12 -15.97 16.47
C PRO A 259 -7.65 -15.22 15.25
N ALA A 260 -8.81 -15.60 14.77
CA ALA A 260 -9.52 -14.83 13.76
C ALA A 260 -9.91 -13.45 14.32
N GLY A 261 -9.88 -12.44 13.44
CA GLY A 261 -10.28 -11.08 13.78
C GLY A 261 -10.64 -10.32 12.51
N ASN A 262 -11.38 -9.25 12.66
CA ASN A 262 -11.79 -8.34 11.58
C ASN A 262 -11.44 -6.87 11.91
N GLN A 263 -10.59 -6.65 12.89
CA GLN A 263 -10.14 -5.32 13.30
C GLN A 263 -9.23 -4.71 12.25
N LEU A 264 -9.28 -3.38 12.12
CA LEU A 264 -8.36 -2.63 11.28
C LEU A 264 -6.96 -2.66 11.85
N LEU A 265 -5.97 -2.95 11.01
CA LEU A 265 -4.56 -3.07 11.37
C LEU A 265 -3.71 -2.20 10.44
N HIS A 266 -2.66 -1.56 10.98
CA HIS A 266 -1.70 -0.77 10.18
C HIS A 266 -0.58 -1.63 9.58
N LEU A 267 -0.07 -2.58 10.33
CA LEU A 267 0.99 -3.55 10.02
C LEU A 267 2.39 -2.97 9.78
N ASP A 268 2.55 -1.64 9.86
CA ASP A 268 3.85 -0.96 9.87
C ASP A 268 3.84 0.29 10.75
N LEU A 269 3.19 0.20 11.94
CA LEU A 269 3.11 1.32 12.88
C LEU A 269 4.42 1.48 13.66
N GLN A 270 5.23 2.42 13.19
CA GLN A 270 6.52 2.80 13.77
C GLN A 270 6.63 4.33 13.86
N THR A 271 7.59 4.83 14.61
CA THR A 271 7.74 6.28 14.87
C THR A 271 7.96 7.15 13.63
N LYS A 272 8.36 6.58 12.49
CA LYS A 272 8.45 7.30 11.20
C LYS A 272 7.11 7.42 10.49
N ASN A 273 6.18 6.50 10.76
CA ASN A 273 4.87 6.46 10.11
C ASN A 273 3.78 7.15 10.94
N VAL A 274 4.17 7.81 12.03
CA VAL A 274 3.31 8.66 12.86
C VAL A 274 3.83 10.08 12.83
N MET A 275 2.95 11.03 12.53
CA MET A 275 3.22 12.46 12.53
C MET A 275 2.59 13.13 13.75
N VAL A 276 3.29 14.12 14.30
CA VAL A 276 2.78 14.96 15.40
C VAL A 276 2.39 16.31 14.83
N GLN A 277 1.09 16.62 14.83
CA GLN A 277 0.53 17.89 14.38
C GLN A 277 -0.33 18.48 15.51
N ASP A 278 0.03 19.66 16.00
CA ASP A 278 -0.71 20.36 17.06
C ASP A 278 -0.98 19.47 18.30
N GLY A 279 -0.01 18.61 18.63
CA GLY A 279 -0.11 17.66 19.75
C GLY A 279 -1.00 16.44 19.48
N GLN A 280 -1.55 16.28 18.29
CA GLN A 280 -2.30 15.10 17.85
C GLN A 280 -1.40 14.18 17.02
N LEU A 281 -1.68 12.87 17.05
CA LEU A 281 -1.01 11.90 16.22
C LEU A 281 -1.81 11.61 14.94
N MET A 282 -1.11 11.60 13.81
CA MET A 282 -1.67 11.27 12.50
C MET A 282 -0.85 10.17 11.85
N LEU A 283 -1.52 9.27 11.14
CA LEU A 283 -0.88 8.17 10.43
C LEU A 283 -0.48 8.57 9.02
N ILE A 284 0.64 8.00 8.57
CA ILE A 284 1.05 8.05 7.17
C ILE A 284 1.49 6.66 6.72
N ASP A 285 1.64 6.49 5.41
CA ASP A 285 2.09 5.23 4.79
C ASP A 285 1.13 4.05 5.04
N MET A 286 -0.11 4.21 4.58
CA MET A 286 -1.20 3.24 4.75
C MET A 286 -1.14 2.08 3.73
N GLY A 287 0.01 1.83 3.10
CA GLY A 287 0.14 0.82 2.04
C GLY A 287 0.04 -0.63 2.49
N GLU A 288 0.31 -0.90 3.76
CA GLU A 288 0.27 -2.25 4.36
C GLU A 288 -1.04 -2.54 5.12
N VAL A 289 -1.94 -1.57 5.23
CA VAL A 289 -3.21 -1.71 5.99
C VAL A 289 -3.94 -2.99 5.61
N GLY A 290 -4.40 -3.70 6.64
CA GLY A 290 -5.15 -4.94 6.52
C GLY A 290 -6.18 -5.09 7.63
N TYR A 291 -6.94 -6.18 7.61
CA TYR A 291 -7.78 -6.57 8.73
C TYR A 291 -7.34 -7.90 9.33
N GLY A 292 -7.54 -8.05 10.64
CA GLY A 292 -7.18 -9.25 11.36
C GLY A 292 -7.26 -9.09 12.86
N HIS A 293 -6.59 -9.97 13.59
CA HIS A 293 -6.48 -9.89 15.02
C HIS A 293 -5.39 -8.89 15.46
N PRO A 294 -5.63 -7.99 16.43
CA PRO A 294 -4.69 -6.98 16.91
C PRO A 294 -3.30 -7.49 17.29
N LEU A 295 -3.22 -8.74 17.74
CA LEU A 295 -1.96 -9.38 18.08
C LEU A 295 -0.96 -9.36 16.90
N LEU A 296 -1.42 -9.46 15.66
CA LEU A 296 -0.56 -9.40 14.47
C LEU A 296 0.05 -8.00 14.31
N ASP A 297 -0.76 -6.95 14.45
CA ASP A 297 -0.30 -5.57 14.32
C ASP A 297 0.70 -5.18 15.43
N LEU A 298 0.39 -5.57 16.68
CA LEU A 298 1.30 -5.36 17.81
C LEU A 298 2.61 -6.14 17.64
N GLY A 299 2.55 -7.37 17.09
CA GLY A 299 3.74 -8.17 16.77
C GLY A 299 4.60 -7.49 15.70
N HIS A 300 4.01 -6.93 14.65
CA HIS A 300 4.71 -6.17 13.61
C HIS A 300 5.39 -4.92 14.17
N SER A 301 4.67 -4.15 14.99
CA SER A 301 5.22 -2.96 15.63
C SER A 301 6.34 -3.30 16.62
N TYR A 302 6.22 -4.40 17.40
CA TYR A 302 7.29 -4.89 18.24
C TYR A 302 8.53 -5.29 17.42
N SER A 303 8.34 -5.94 16.29
CA SER A 303 9.44 -6.27 15.37
C SER A 303 10.23 -5.02 14.97
N SER A 304 9.56 -3.95 14.60
CA SER A 304 10.19 -2.69 14.21
C SER A 304 10.79 -1.93 15.40
N MET A 305 10.04 -1.80 16.50
CA MET A 305 10.41 -0.92 17.62
C MET A 305 11.36 -1.56 18.63
N VAL A 306 11.42 -2.89 18.71
CA VAL A 306 12.19 -3.61 19.75
C VAL A 306 13.20 -4.58 19.15
N SER A 307 12.73 -5.51 18.29
CA SER A 307 13.53 -6.64 17.85
C SER A 307 14.14 -6.49 16.45
N LEU A 308 14.10 -5.28 15.86
CA LEU A 308 14.60 -5.01 14.52
C LEU A 308 16.03 -5.52 14.31
N ILE A 309 16.22 -6.23 13.21
CA ILE A 309 17.50 -6.68 12.69
C ILE A 309 18.13 -5.56 11.86
N GLY A 310 19.44 -5.31 12.04
CA GLY A 310 20.19 -4.32 11.29
C GLY A 310 20.28 -2.94 11.96
N ASP A 311 20.49 -1.91 11.15
CA ASP A 311 20.71 -0.53 11.62
C ASP A 311 19.39 0.11 12.10
N TYR A 312 19.17 0.02 13.40
CA TYR A 312 17.96 0.48 14.05
C TYR A 312 17.74 1.99 13.87
N GLU A 313 18.76 2.81 14.14
CA GLU A 313 18.60 4.26 14.10
C GLU A 313 18.35 4.77 12.68
N LYS A 314 19.00 4.17 11.70
CA LYS A 314 18.73 4.47 10.28
C LYS A 314 17.31 4.09 9.89
N THR A 315 16.81 2.95 10.37
CA THR A 315 15.49 2.41 10.00
C THR A 315 14.36 3.11 10.75
N ILE A 316 14.45 3.24 12.07
CA ILE A 316 13.38 3.76 12.94
C ILE A 316 13.49 5.28 13.15
N GLY A 317 14.68 5.84 13.01
CA GLY A 317 14.92 7.27 13.12
C GLY A 317 15.24 7.78 14.52
N ILE A 318 15.28 6.92 15.54
CA ILE A 318 15.63 7.23 16.92
C ILE A 318 16.63 6.21 17.48
N PRO A 319 17.38 6.53 18.54
CA PRO A 319 18.21 5.54 19.24
C PRO A 319 17.37 4.35 19.74
N ARG A 320 17.94 3.14 19.70
CA ARG A 320 17.26 1.90 20.10
C ARG A 320 16.71 1.96 21.52
N GLU A 321 17.49 2.47 22.44
CA GLU A 321 17.09 2.60 23.87
C GLU A 321 15.85 3.48 24.04
N LEU A 322 15.79 4.60 23.29
CA LEU A 322 14.64 5.49 23.30
C LEU A 322 13.40 4.79 22.70
N GLY A 323 13.58 4.07 21.60
CA GLY A 323 12.49 3.32 20.95
C GLY A 323 11.94 2.21 21.82
N GLN A 324 12.80 1.42 22.47
CA GLN A 324 12.40 0.36 23.39
C GLN A 324 11.68 0.93 24.63
N ARG A 325 12.21 2.02 25.21
CA ARG A 325 11.55 2.69 26.32
C ARG A 325 10.17 3.20 25.94
N PHE A 326 10.05 3.86 24.79
CA PHE A 326 8.79 4.35 24.25
C PHE A 326 7.78 3.22 24.05
N TRP A 327 8.20 2.13 23.40
CA TRP A 327 7.35 0.95 23.18
C TRP A 327 6.87 0.34 24.50
N ASN A 328 7.75 0.15 25.45
CA ASN A 328 7.38 -0.45 26.73
C ASN A 328 6.32 0.38 27.46
N GLN A 329 6.45 1.72 27.46
CA GLN A 329 5.43 2.60 28.03
C GLN A 329 4.12 2.55 27.24
N ALA A 330 4.17 2.55 25.90
CA ALA A 330 2.98 2.47 25.07
C ALA A 330 2.20 1.17 25.29
N ILE A 331 2.87 0.04 25.44
CA ILE A 331 2.22 -1.26 25.69
C ILE A 331 1.58 -1.32 27.07
N GLU A 332 2.18 -0.72 28.10
CA GLU A 332 1.54 -0.58 29.42
C GLU A 332 0.23 0.21 29.32
N TYR A 333 0.23 1.33 28.58
CA TYR A 333 -0.99 2.12 28.34
C TYR A 333 -2.01 1.39 27.46
N TYR A 334 -1.57 0.61 26.48
CA TYR A 334 -2.47 -0.18 25.64
C TYR A 334 -3.25 -1.22 26.46
N PHE A 335 -2.60 -1.85 27.44
CA PHE A 335 -3.22 -2.84 28.32
C PHE A 335 -3.62 -2.28 29.68
N GLU A 336 -3.69 -0.95 29.85
CA GLU A 336 -4.07 -0.32 31.10
C GLU A 336 -5.41 -0.85 31.62
N GLY A 337 -5.43 -1.25 32.88
CA GLY A 337 -6.61 -1.84 33.52
C GLY A 337 -6.61 -3.37 33.59
N LEU A 338 -5.73 -4.05 32.86
CA LEU A 338 -5.56 -5.51 33.00
C LEU A 338 -4.66 -5.85 34.19
N PRO A 339 -4.80 -7.06 34.77
CA PRO A 339 -3.88 -7.57 35.78
C PRO A 339 -2.43 -7.66 35.25
N ALA A 340 -1.45 -7.38 36.10
CA ALA A 340 -0.03 -7.39 35.69
C ALA A 340 0.42 -8.73 35.06
N GLU A 341 -0.07 -9.85 35.60
CA GLU A 341 0.21 -11.17 35.05
C GLU A 341 -0.33 -11.35 33.63
N THR A 342 -1.52 -10.81 33.34
CA THR A 342 -2.12 -10.81 32.03
C THR A 342 -1.29 -9.93 31.05
N ILE A 343 -0.85 -8.75 31.49
CA ILE A 343 -0.01 -7.87 30.67
C ILE A 343 1.29 -8.59 30.28
N GLU A 344 1.93 -9.28 31.22
CA GLU A 344 3.16 -10.04 30.94
C GLU A 344 2.91 -11.22 29.98
N GLU A 345 1.74 -11.88 30.06
CA GLU A 345 1.34 -12.88 29.08
C GLU A 345 1.18 -12.26 27.69
N ARG A 346 0.50 -11.11 27.57
CA ARG A 346 0.32 -10.37 26.29
C ARG A 346 1.66 -9.97 25.66
N LYS A 347 2.60 -9.47 26.46
CA LYS A 347 3.96 -9.13 26.00
C LYS A 347 4.67 -10.35 25.39
N LYS A 348 4.58 -11.52 26.00
CA LYS A 348 5.14 -12.78 25.47
C LYS A 348 4.47 -13.19 24.16
N GLN A 349 3.16 -13.03 24.06
CA GLN A 349 2.40 -13.32 22.82
C GLN A 349 2.84 -12.40 21.69
N ILE A 350 2.98 -11.09 21.95
CA ILE A 350 3.46 -10.09 20.98
C ILE A 350 4.89 -10.43 20.54
N GLU A 351 5.80 -10.76 21.47
CA GLU A 351 7.17 -11.17 21.14
C GLU A 351 7.17 -12.36 20.20
N VAL A 352 6.37 -13.39 20.47
CA VAL A 352 6.30 -14.60 19.63
C VAL A 352 5.78 -14.27 18.23
N VAL A 353 4.71 -13.46 18.11
CA VAL A 353 4.17 -13.07 16.79
C VAL A 353 5.16 -12.20 16.02
N SER A 354 5.96 -11.37 16.71
CA SER A 354 6.98 -10.56 16.03
C SER A 354 8.02 -11.39 15.28
N CYS A 355 8.22 -12.65 15.67
CA CYS A 355 9.11 -13.58 14.98
C CYS A 355 8.72 -13.81 13.52
N ILE A 356 7.44 -13.64 13.15
CA ILE A 356 7.02 -13.70 11.75
C ILE A 356 7.61 -12.50 10.99
N ARG A 357 7.29 -11.28 11.41
CA ARG A 357 7.68 -10.04 10.73
C ARG A 357 9.20 -9.83 10.70
N ASN A 358 9.92 -10.33 11.69
CA ASN A 358 11.38 -10.26 11.72
C ASN A 358 12.05 -10.89 10.49
N PHE A 359 11.36 -11.74 9.74
CA PHE A 359 11.90 -12.44 8.58
C PHE A 359 11.06 -12.26 7.31
N SER A 360 9.74 -12.14 7.42
CA SER A 360 8.85 -11.98 6.27
C SER A 360 9.10 -10.71 5.47
N TRP A 361 9.72 -9.68 6.05
CA TRP A 361 10.13 -8.48 5.33
C TRP A 361 11.10 -8.75 4.15
N LEU A 362 11.79 -9.89 4.15
CA LEU A 362 12.59 -10.32 3.00
C LEU A 362 11.75 -10.54 1.73
N ALA A 363 10.43 -10.62 1.84
CA ALA A 363 9.53 -10.65 0.70
C ALA A 363 9.42 -9.31 -0.05
N LEU A 364 9.88 -8.19 0.54
CA LEU A 364 9.83 -6.87 -0.06
C LEU A 364 10.79 -6.69 -1.26
N SER A 365 11.71 -7.63 -1.49
CA SER A 365 12.63 -7.60 -2.63
C SER A 365 12.94 -9.01 -3.12
N ASP A 366 13.12 -9.13 -4.43
CA ASP A 366 13.51 -10.39 -5.06
C ASP A 366 14.99 -10.73 -4.95
N SER A 367 15.80 -9.77 -4.49
CA SER A 367 17.25 -9.95 -4.33
C SER A 367 17.76 -9.22 -3.10
N PHE A 368 18.37 -9.97 -2.20
CA PHE A 368 19.14 -9.46 -1.08
C PHE A 368 20.59 -9.98 -1.18
N PRO A 369 21.58 -9.24 -0.64
CA PRO A 369 22.94 -9.77 -0.47
C PRO A 369 22.89 -11.09 0.34
N GLU A 370 23.71 -12.06 -0.07
CA GLU A 370 23.79 -13.36 0.61
C GLU A 370 24.12 -13.20 2.11
N THR A 371 24.96 -12.22 2.44
CA THR A 371 25.30 -11.89 3.84
C THR A 371 24.07 -11.52 4.69
N VAL A 372 23.09 -10.80 4.12
CA VAL A 372 21.85 -10.44 4.82
C VAL A 372 20.97 -11.68 5.02
N ILE A 373 20.91 -12.55 4.01
CA ILE A 373 20.12 -13.79 4.09
C ILE A 373 20.71 -14.72 5.16
N GLU A 374 22.03 -14.89 5.20
CA GLU A 374 22.69 -15.74 6.20
C GLU A 374 22.59 -15.16 7.62
N GLU A 375 22.65 -13.85 7.77
CA GLU A 375 22.37 -13.19 9.05
C GLU A 375 20.92 -13.49 9.51
N CYS A 376 19.94 -13.37 8.62
CA CYS A 376 18.54 -13.69 8.93
C CYS A 376 18.36 -15.18 9.29
N LYS A 377 19.04 -16.11 8.62
CA LYS A 377 19.00 -17.55 8.95
C LYS A 377 19.57 -17.82 10.34
N THR A 378 20.72 -17.22 10.65
CA THR A 378 21.34 -17.35 11.97
C THR A 378 20.42 -16.83 13.08
N MET A 379 19.85 -15.65 12.86
CA MET A 379 18.91 -15.06 13.82
C MET A 379 17.59 -15.86 13.94
N PHE A 380 17.14 -16.48 12.83
CA PHE A 380 15.98 -17.37 12.89
C PHE A 380 16.25 -18.59 13.75
N ASP A 381 17.42 -19.21 13.61
CA ASP A 381 17.82 -20.34 14.43
C ASP A 381 17.82 -19.96 15.91
N GLU A 382 18.47 -18.85 16.27
CA GLU A 382 18.55 -18.37 17.65
C GLU A 382 17.21 -17.96 18.27
N ARG A 383 16.38 -17.22 17.50
CA ARG A 383 15.15 -16.61 18.04
C ARG A 383 13.93 -17.53 17.94
N VAL A 384 13.92 -18.43 16.97
CA VAL A 384 12.75 -19.27 16.66
C VAL A 384 13.08 -20.75 16.85
N ALA A 385 14.01 -21.31 16.07
CA ALA A 385 14.22 -22.75 16.02
C ALA A 385 14.64 -23.33 17.39
N GLN A 386 15.63 -22.75 18.05
CA GLN A 386 16.12 -23.20 19.36
C GLN A 386 15.10 -22.99 20.48
N ARG A 387 14.11 -22.13 20.30
CA ARG A 387 13.05 -21.81 21.27
C ARG A 387 11.67 -22.34 20.88
N PHE A 388 11.57 -23.17 19.84
CA PHE A 388 10.30 -23.48 19.22
C PHE A 388 9.31 -24.19 20.15
N ASP A 389 9.77 -25.03 21.07
CA ASP A 389 8.89 -25.63 22.06
C ASP A 389 8.28 -24.58 23.00
N TYR A 390 9.07 -23.61 23.46
CA TYR A 390 8.54 -22.48 24.21
C TYR A 390 7.54 -21.65 23.39
N ILE A 391 7.86 -21.38 22.13
CA ILE A 391 6.99 -20.66 21.20
C ILE A 391 5.64 -21.38 21.06
N LYS A 392 5.62 -22.70 20.88
CA LYS A 392 4.38 -23.49 20.79
C LYS A 392 3.54 -23.39 22.07
N GLU A 393 4.15 -23.40 23.25
CA GLU A 393 3.41 -23.21 24.49
C GLU A 393 2.77 -21.83 24.59
N VAL A 394 3.48 -20.77 24.17
CA VAL A 394 2.92 -19.42 24.12
C VAL A 394 1.79 -19.33 23.08
N CYS A 395 1.94 -19.94 21.90
CA CYS A 395 0.90 -19.96 20.88
C CYS A 395 -0.43 -20.56 21.38
N LYS A 396 -0.39 -21.56 22.28
CA LYS A 396 -1.61 -22.12 22.87
C LYS A 396 -2.41 -21.10 23.70
N THR A 397 -1.76 -20.05 24.17
CA THR A 397 -2.39 -19.00 24.97
C THR A 397 -3.03 -17.89 24.13
N PHE A 398 -2.83 -17.87 22.80
CA PHE A 398 -3.39 -16.82 21.94
C PHE A 398 -4.92 -16.78 21.99
N SER A 399 -5.58 -17.93 22.17
CA SER A 399 -7.03 -18.00 22.34
C SER A 399 -7.56 -17.31 23.62
N ASN A 400 -6.69 -17.01 24.58
CA ASN A 400 -7.05 -16.28 25.80
C ASN A 400 -7.14 -14.76 25.57
N TRP A 401 -6.79 -14.29 24.36
CA TRP A 401 -6.85 -12.87 24.04
C TRP A 401 -8.31 -12.44 23.89
N THR A 402 -8.78 -11.70 24.85
CA THR A 402 -10.04 -10.94 24.77
C THR A 402 -9.68 -9.48 24.60
N LEU A 403 -10.31 -8.83 23.61
CA LEU A 403 -10.19 -7.38 23.39
C LEU A 403 -10.93 -6.62 24.46
#